data_d28b52b5e8ebac00a7f81c3c7578937b
#
_entry.id   d28b52b5e8ebac00a7f81c3c7578937b
#
_cell.length_a   1.000
_cell.length_b   1.000
_cell.length_c   1.000
_cell.angle_alpha   90.00
_cell.angle_beta   90.00
_cell.angle_gamma   90.00
#
_symmetry.space_group_name_H-M   'P 1'
#
loop_
_entity.id
_entity.type
_entity.pdbx_description
1 polymer ?
#
loop_
_entity_poly.entity_id
_entity_poly.type
_entity_poly.pdbx_seq_one_letter_code
_entity_poly.pdbx_strand_id
1 'polypeptide(L)' 'LLKLHGDDAPVIAAQKALECEKRGDRQEAETWQRIRDILMEIRGPHAS' A
#
# COMPACT_ATOMS: atom_id res chain seq x y z
N LEU A 1 17.99 5.26 -12.20
CA LEU A 1 17.28 5.76 -12.19
C LEU A 1 16.21 5.54 -11.31
N LEU A 2 15.92 6.17 -10.40
CA LEU A 2 14.91 6.12 -9.66
C LEU A 2 13.76 6.77 -10.08
N LYS A 3 12.76 6.30 -10.31
CA LYS A 3 11.68 6.99 -10.76
C LYS A 3 10.71 6.91 -9.67
N LEU A 4 10.53 7.72 -8.80
CA LEU A 4 9.55 7.74 -7.84
C LEU A 4 8.29 8.18 -8.36
N HIS A 5 7.35 7.43 -8.53
CA HIS A 5 6.12 7.90 -9.03
C HIS A 5 5.08 7.78 -8.00
N GLY A 6 4.28 8.67 -7.79
CA GLY A 6 3.15 8.61 -6.90
C GLY A 6 2.24 7.48 -7.26
N ASP A 7 2.25 7.11 -8.49
CA ASP A 7 1.37 6.05 -8.91
C ASP A 7 1.76 4.74 -8.27
N ASP A 8 2.96 4.59 -7.84
CA ASP A 8 3.39 3.36 -7.26
C ASP A 8 3.11 3.33 -5.76
N ALA A 9 2.56 4.34 -5.21
CA ALA A 9 2.31 4.36 -3.79
C ALA A 9 1.54 3.14 -3.32
N PRO A 10 0.43 2.78 -3.98
CA PRO A 10 -0.32 1.62 -3.53
C PRO A 10 0.49 0.33 -3.64
N VAL A 11 1.31 0.26 -4.64
CA VAL A 11 2.12 -0.91 -4.84
C VAL A 11 3.13 -1.03 -3.72
N ILE A 12 3.74 0.08 -3.37
CA ILE A 12 4.72 0.08 -2.31
C ILE A 12 4.06 -0.31 -0.99
N ALA A 13 2.89 0.21 -0.74
CA ALA A 13 2.19 -0.13 0.49
C ALA A 13 1.88 -1.62 0.52
N ALA A 14 1.49 -2.17 -0.61
CA ALA A 14 1.18 -3.58 -0.65
C ALA A 14 2.43 -4.41 -0.38
N GLN A 15 3.54 -3.97 -0.93
CA GLN A 15 4.76 -4.70 -0.72
C GLN A 15 5.17 -4.65 0.74
N LYS A 16 5.02 -3.48 1.34
CA LYS A 16 5.39 -3.36 2.74
C LYS A 16 4.51 -4.25 3.59
N ALA A 17 3.23 -4.31 3.26
CA ALA A 17 2.33 -5.15 4.03
C ALA A 17 2.77 -6.61 3.91
N LEU A 18 3.16 -7.00 2.73
CA LEU A 18 3.57 -8.36 2.54
C LEU A 18 4.82 -8.66 3.34
N GLU A 19 5.76 -7.74 3.33
CA GLU A 19 6.98 -7.95 4.07
C GLU A 19 6.69 -8.05 5.56
N CYS A 20 5.80 -7.22 6.06
CA CYS A 20 5.48 -7.27 7.45
C CYS A 20 4.84 -8.60 7.80
N GLU A 21 4.03 -9.12 6.90
CA GLU A 21 3.43 -10.39 7.15
C GLU A 21 4.48 -11.48 7.23
N LYS A 22 5.44 -11.41 6.37
CA LYS A 22 6.48 -12.40 6.38
C LYS A 22 7.24 -12.34 7.68
N ARG A 23 7.38 -11.16 8.24
CA ARG A 23 8.10 -11.04 9.46
C ARG A 23 7.19 -11.38 10.64
N GLY A 24 5.97 -11.54 10.46
CA GLY A 24 5.08 -11.82 11.54
C GLY A 24 4.53 -10.58 12.20
N ASP A 25 4.71 -9.44 11.55
CA ASP A 25 4.25 -8.20 12.12
C ASP A 25 2.83 -7.98 11.71
N ARG A 26 1.83 -8.63 12.24
CA ARG A 26 0.51 -8.44 11.84
C ARG A 26 0.02 -7.04 12.03
N GLN A 27 0.30 -6.38 13.11
CA GLN A 27 -0.13 -5.06 13.29
C GLN A 27 0.33 -4.13 12.22
N GLU A 28 1.56 -4.16 11.85
CA GLU A 28 2.05 -3.30 10.80
C GLU A 28 1.48 -3.71 9.48
N ALA A 29 1.30 -4.97 9.26
CA ALA A 29 0.74 -5.43 8.00
C ALA A 29 -0.66 -4.85 7.83
N GLU A 30 -1.43 -4.85 8.87
CA GLU A 30 -2.76 -4.30 8.80
C GLU A 30 -2.71 -2.81 8.52
N THR A 31 -1.79 -2.12 9.16
CA THR A 31 -1.66 -0.71 8.95
C THR A 31 -1.36 -0.42 7.48
N TRP A 32 -0.44 -1.17 6.91
CA TRP A 32 -0.09 -0.95 5.53
C TRP A 32 -1.24 -1.27 4.60
N GLN A 33 -2.03 -2.28 4.93
CA GLN A 33 -3.16 -2.61 4.10
C GLN A 33 -4.18 -1.48 4.14
N ARG A 34 -4.36 -0.86 5.29
CA ARG A 34 -5.27 0.23 5.39
C ARG A 34 -4.75 1.40 4.57
N ILE A 35 -3.45 1.66 4.63
CA ILE A 35 -2.87 2.75 3.87
C ILE A 35 -3.07 2.46 2.39
N ARG A 36 -2.89 1.24 1.98
CA ARG A 36 -3.06 0.90 0.59
C ARG A 36 -4.50 1.17 0.15
N ASP A 37 -5.45 0.78 0.98
CA ASP A 37 -6.84 1.01 0.63
C ASP A 37 -7.13 2.49 0.46
N ILE A 38 -6.62 3.29 1.36
CA ILE A 38 -6.85 4.71 1.28
C ILE A 38 -6.23 5.27 0.02
N LEU A 39 -5.03 4.83 -0.31
CA LEU A 39 -4.39 5.32 -1.50
C LEU A 39 -5.18 4.93 -2.74
N MET A 40 -5.70 3.72 -2.74
CA MET A 40 -6.46 3.30 -3.89
C MET A 40 -7.76 4.07 -4.01
N GLU A 41 -8.33 4.42 -2.89
CA GLU A 41 -9.54 5.18 -2.94
C GLU A 41 -9.27 6.55 -3.49
N ILE A 42 -8.23 7.19 -3.04
CA ILE A 42 -7.91 8.51 -3.50
C ILE A 42 -7.62 8.49 -4.97
N ARG A 43 -6.83 7.56 -5.47
CA ARG A 43 -6.56 7.58 -6.84
C ARG A 43 -7.64 6.90 -7.57
N GLY A 44 -8.29 5.96 -7.10
CA GLY A 44 -9.26 5.21 -7.81
C GLY A 44 -10.43 5.96 -8.08
N PRO A 45 -10.96 5.77 -9.07
CA PRO A 45 -12.00 6.56 -9.46
C PRO A 45 -13.17 6.08 -8.85
N HIS A 46 -13.36 5.53 -8.11
CA HIS A 46 -14.45 5.22 -7.60
C HIS A 46 -15.49 5.25 -8.40
N ALA A 47 -15.56 5.66 -9.13
CA ALA A 47 -16.48 5.69 -10.06
C ALA A 47 -17.61 5.47 -9.63
N SER A 48 -17.99 5.46 -9.39
CA SER A 48 -19.07 5.29 -9.05
C SER A 48 -19.70 5.61 -9.28
#